data_cf9f9aa6cf9b51d88d6224d92ce1c1cc
#
_entry.id   cf9f9aa6cf9b51d88d6224d92ce1c1cc
#
_cell.length_a   1.000
_cell.length_b   1.000
_cell.length_c   1.000
_cell.angle_alpha   90.00
_cell.angle_beta   90.00
_cell.angle_gamma   90.00
#
_symmetry.space_group_name_H-M   'P 1'
#
loop_
_entity.id
_entity.type
_entity.pdbx_description
1 polymer ?
#
loop_
_entity_poly.entity_id
_entity_poly.type
_entity_poly.pdbx_seq_one_letter_code
_entity_poly.pdbx_strand_id
1 'polypeptide(L)'
;MRKKFLNCKSLLFGLSLFISIQMFCQSPLGAWERYYQDENGAEIRSVVIFSEKFQSIAMFNAKSGEFIYSNGGTWELDGNMMTEVVEFDTANSERVGNVVTFEVTITNDKLSIPESDWHFSRIDDGNPGDLNGAWLMSGRYRNGEKQTRNTDRPRKTMKILSGTRFQWIAFDTEKKEFKGTGGGTYTTIDGKYSEKIEFFSRDNSRVGMNLEFNYNIEKGDWICLLYTSPSPRDAES
;
A
#
# COMPACT_ATOMS: atom_id res chain seq x y z
N MET A 1 -85.30 -23.69 2.71
CA MET A 1 -84.01 -23.53 1.98
C MET A 1 -83.31 -22.31 2.52
N ARG A 2 -82.28 -22.49 3.33
CA ARG A 2 -81.46 -21.38 3.88
C ARG A 2 -80.12 -21.37 3.16
N LYS A 3 -79.83 -20.32 2.37
CA LYS A 3 -78.54 -20.08 1.74
C LYS A 3 -77.58 -19.47 2.77
N LYS A 4 -76.44 -20.17 3.04
CA LYS A 4 -75.35 -19.65 3.83
C LYS A 4 -74.45 -18.79 2.92
N PHE A 5 -74.31 -17.49 3.30
CA PHE A 5 -73.28 -16.59 2.70
C PHE A 5 -71.95 -16.90 3.33
N LEU A 6 -70.97 -17.26 2.50
CA LEU A 6 -69.58 -17.40 2.88
C LEU A 6 -68.90 -16.02 2.84
N ASN A 7 -68.56 -15.50 4.01
CA ASN A 7 -67.75 -14.28 4.09
C ASN A 7 -66.25 -14.63 3.76
N CYS A 8 -65.79 -14.19 2.61
CA CYS A 8 -64.43 -14.25 2.23
C CYS A 8 -63.67 -13.05 2.84
N LYS A 9 -63.00 -13.26 3.98
CA LYS A 9 -62.09 -12.28 4.53
C LYS A 9 -60.76 -12.40 3.76
N SER A 10 -60.52 -11.42 2.90
CA SER A 10 -59.26 -11.25 2.19
C SER A 10 -58.14 -10.98 3.20
N LEU A 11 -57.28 -11.93 3.39
CA LEU A 11 -56.03 -11.80 4.16
C LEU A 11 -54.98 -11.12 3.25
N LEU A 12 -54.85 -9.80 3.36
CA LEU A 12 -53.75 -9.05 2.75
C LEU A 12 -52.48 -9.34 3.55
N PHE A 13 -51.71 -10.29 3.05
CA PHE A 13 -50.34 -10.53 3.52
C PHE A 13 -49.43 -9.44 2.92
N GLY A 14 -49.20 -8.40 3.72
CA GLY A 14 -48.18 -7.38 3.37
C GLY A 14 -46.80 -8.00 3.36
N LEU A 15 -46.30 -8.34 2.18
CA LEU A 15 -44.90 -8.74 1.96
C LEU A 15 -44.03 -7.49 2.13
N SER A 16 -43.58 -7.24 3.36
CA SER A 16 -42.58 -6.21 3.66
C SER A 16 -41.25 -6.68 3.07
N LEU A 17 -40.88 -6.15 1.90
CA LEU A 17 -39.59 -6.36 1.26
C LEU A 17 -38.54 -5.58 2.07
N PHE A 18 -37.91 -6.23 3.04
CA PHE A 18 -36.71 -5.70 3.68
C PHE A 18 -35.58 -5.70 2.62
N ILE A 19 -35.42 -4.59 1.93
CA ILE A 19 -34.20 -4.32 1.17
C ILE A 19 -33.17 -3.99 2.22
N SER A 20 -32.41 -5.01 2.65
CA SER A 20 -31.16 -4.81 3.36
C SER A 20 -30.20 -4.14 2.37
N ILE A 21 -30.06 -2.82 2.48
CA ILE A 21 -28.93 -2.12 1.86
C ILE A 21 -27.71 -2.64 2.58
N GLN A 22 -27.03 -3.61 1.97
CA GLN A 22 -25.69 -3.98 2.38
C GLN A 22 -24.83 -2.75 2.05
N MET A 23 -24.56 -1.93 3.06
CA MET A 23 -23.45 -0.99 2.98
C MET A 23 -22.19 -1.85 2.84
N PHE A 24 -21.77 -2.10 1.62
CA PHE A 24 -20.43 -2.59 1.36
C PHE A 24 -19.50 -1.50 1.89
N CYS A 25 -18.91 -1.74 3.05
CA CYS A 25 -17.76 -0.99 3.50
C CYS A 25 -16.67 -1.24 2.46
N GLN A 26 -16.47 -0.25 1.58
CA GLN A 26 -15.50 -0.42 0.49
C GLN A 26 -14.12 -0.28 1.11
N SER A 27 -13.32 -1.32 0.94
CA SER A 27 -11.98 -1.39 1.50
C SER A 27 -11.01 -0.49 0.74
N PRO A 28 -10.12 0.27 1.41
CA PRO A 28 -9.05 1.01 0.78
C PRO A 28 -7.92 0.10 0.28
N LEU A 29 -7.92 -1.20 0.61
CA LEU A 29 -6.85 -2.14 0.27
C LEU A 29 -6.50 -2.09 -1.23
N GLY A 30 -5.21 -2.25 -1.52
CA GLY A 30 -4.65 -2.16 -2.85
C GLY A 30 -3.87 -0.88 -3.09
N ALA A 31 -3.78 -0.46 -4.34
CA ALA A 31 -3.06 0.74 -4.72
C ALA A 31 -3.95 1.73 -5.45
N TRP A 32 -3.64 3.01 -5.22
CA TRP A 32 -4.36 4.14 -5.75
C TRP A 32 -3.39 5.18 -6.27
N GLU A 33 -3.78 5.94 -7.30
CA GLU A 33 -2.98 7.01 -7.84
C GLU A 33 -3.76 8.26 -8.16
N ARG A 34 -3.07 9.39 -8.11
CA ARG A 34 -3.56 10.66 -8.66
C ARG A 34 -2.43 11.39 -9.36
N TYR A 35 -2.82 12.25 -10.31
CA TYR A 35 -1.92 13.17 -11.01
C TYR A 35 -2.37 14.60 -10.73
N TYR A 36 -1.41 15.49 -10.59
CA TYR A 36 -1.63 16.92 -10.48
C TYR A 36 -0.41 17.70 -11.00
N GLN A 37 -0.57 18.98 -11.26
CA GLN A 37 0.54 19.85 -11.63
C GLN A 37 1.02 20.61 -10.38
N ASP A 38 2.33 20.70 -10.21
CA ASP A 38 2.93 21.57 -9.19
C ASP A 38 2.91 23.04 -9.63
N GLU A 39 3.42 23.95 -8.79
CA GLU A 39 3.47 25.38 -9.05
C GLU A 39 4.29 25.76 -10.32
N ASN A 40 5.19 24.88 -10.74
CA ASN A 40 6.03 25.06 -11.92
C ASN A 40 5.45 24.40 -13.18
N GLY A 41 4.26 23.78 -13.07
CA GLY A 41 3.60 23.07 -14.16
C GLY A 41 4.16 21.67 -14.41
N ALA A 42 5.01 21.13 -13.53
CA ALA A 42 5.46 19.75 -13.63
C ALA A 42 4.36 18.79 -13.18
N GLU A 43 4.13 17.72 -13.96
CA GLU A 43 3.17 16.69 -13.58
C GLU A 43 3.73 15.80 -12.48
N ILE A 44 3.02 15.75 -11.36
CA ILE A 44 3.35 14.96 -10.19
C ILE A 44 2.40 13.77 -10.10
N ARG A 45 2.96 12.59 -9.89
CA ARG A 45 2.20 11.38 -9.59
C ARG A 45 2.30 11.08 -8.11
N SER A 46 1.16 10.86 -7.47
CA SER A 46 1.07 10.31 -6.12
C SER A 46 0.56 8.89 -6.20
N VAL A 47 1.23 7.96 -5.55
CA VAL A 47 0.80 6.56 -5.42
C VAL A 47 0.68 6.24 -3.94
N VAL A 48 -0.48 5.77 -3.49
CA VAL A 48 -0.67 5.25 -2.15
C VAL A 48 -0.99 3.76 -2.20
N ILE A 49 -0.33 2.99 -1.32
CA ILE A 49 -0.55 1.56 -1.15
C ILE A 49 -1.14 1.34 0.24
N PHE A 50 -2.27 0.65 0.30
CA PHE A 50 -2.89 0.17 1.54
C PHE A 50 -2.74 -1.34 1.63
N SER A 51 -2.07 -1.82 2.67
CA SER A 51 -2.13 -3.20 3.15
C SER A 51 -3.10 -3.27 4.34
N GLU A 52 -3.33 -4.44 4.94
CA GLU A 52 -4.31 -4.61 6.02
C GLU A 52 -4.17 -3.63 7.19
N LYS A 53 -2.93 -3.24 7.55
CA LYS A 53 -2.67 -2.39 8.73
C LYS A 53 -1.70 -1.26 8.48
N PHE A 54 -1.12 -1.18 7.29
CA PHE A 54 -0.11 -0.18 6.97
C PHE A 54 -0.42 0.47 5.64
N GLN A 55 -0.21 1.78 5.56
CA GLN A 55 -0.28 2.54 4.33
C GLN A 55 1.02 3.31 4.09
N SER A 56 1.31 3.58 2.83
CA SER A 56 2.37 4.48 2.43
C SER A 56 2.01 5.20 1.14
N ILE A 57 2.19 6.53 1.13
CA ILE A 57 2.10 7.35 -0.07
C ILE A 57 3.49 7.77 -0.52
N ALA A 58 3.73 7.79 -1.83
CA ALA A 58 4.89 8.40 -2.45
C ALA A 58 4.46 9.38 -3.54
N MET A 59 5.12 10.54 -3.60
CA MET A 59 4.94 11.56 -4.62
C MET A 59 6.25 11.75 -5.38
N PHE A 60 6.17 11.77 -6.69
CA PHE A 60 7.34 11.89 -7.57
C PHE A 60 6.93 12.52 -8.90
N ASN A 61 7.89 13.11 -9.59
CA ASN A 61 7.67 13.66 -10.92
C ASN A 61 7.27 12.52 -11.87
N ALA A 62 6.12 12.65 -12.54
CA ALA A 62 5.53 11.59 -13.36
C ALA A 62 6.42 11.19 -14.55
N LYS A 63 7.25 12.11 -15.07
CA LYS A 63 8.11 11.90 -16.23
C LYS A 63 9.52 11.43 -15.86
N SER A 64 10.14 12.05 -14.86
CA SER A 64 11.54 11.79 -14.49
C SER A 64 11.69 10.75 -13.37
N GLY A 65 10.61 10.48 -12.62
CA GLY A 65 10.66 9.66 -11.42
C GLY A 65 11.37 10.33 -10.23
N GLU A 66 11.70 11.62 -10.35
CA GLU A 66 12.34 12.37 -9.27
C GLU A 66 11.46 12.37 -8.02
N PHE A 67 12.02 11.85 -6.93
CA PHE A 67 11.32 11.71 -5.67
C PHE A 67 11.07 13.08 -5.03
N ILE A 68 9.86 13.29 -4.52
CA ILE A 68 9.45 14.56 -3.90
C ILE A 68 9.09 14.36 -2.43
N TYR A 69 8.20 13.40 -2.14
CA TYR A 69 7.63 13.26 -0.80
C TYR A 69 7.14 11.84 -0.54
N SER A 70 7.17 11.43 0.72
CA SER A 70 6.53 10.20 1.20
C SER A 70 6.20 10.30 2.68
N ASN A 71 5.08 9.76 3.07
CA ASN A 71 4.73 9.46 4.45
C ASN A 71 4.02 8.11 4.55
N GLY A 72 3.82 7.65 5.76
CA GLY A 72 3.07 6.44 6.02
C GLY A 72 3.09 6.03 7.47
N GLY A 73 2.31 5.00 7.75
CA GLY A 73 2.16 4.43 9.08
C GLY A 73 1.01 3.45 9.14
N THR A 74 0.58 3.13 10.34
CA THR A 74 -0.59 2.27 10.55
C THR A 74 -1.88 3.05 10.34
N TRP A 75 -2.94 2.35 9.95
CA TRP A 75 -4.24 2.95 9.71
C TRP A 75 -5.39 2.05 10.19
N GLU A 76 -6.52 2.70 10.47
CA GLU A 76 -7.81 2.08 10.76
C GLU A 76 -8.92 2.88 10.06
N LEU A 77 -9.98 2.20 9.63
CA LEU A 77 -11.14 2.82 9.01
C LEU A 77 -12.39 2.43 9.79
N ASP A 78 -13.09 3.42 10.34
CA ASP A 78 -14.40 3.26 10.98
C ASP A 78 -15.46 4.07 10.20
N GLY A 79 -16.33 3.35 9.50
CA GLY A 79 -17.25 3.97 8.56
C GLY A 79 -16.50 4.69 7.42
N ASN A 80 -16.53 6.01 7.43
CA ASN A 80 -15.80 6.87 6.49
C ASN A 80 -14.65 7.65 7.16
N MET A 81 -14.38 7.41 8.43
CA MET A 81 -13.31 8.09 9.18
C MET A 81 -12.03 7.24 9.16
N MET A 82 -11.03 7.72 8.45
CA MET A 82 -9.68 7.16 8.44
C MET A 82 -8.89 7.74 9.60
N THR A 83 -8.27 6.86 10.38
CA THR A 83 -7.33 7.23 11.45
C THR A 83 -5.96 6.66 11.11
N GLU A 84 -4.94 7.50 11.05
CA GLU A 84 -3.56 7.12 10.75
C GLU A 84 -2.63 7.47 11.92
N VAL A 85 -1.73 6.56 12.27
CA VAL A 85 -0.59 6.84 13.15
C VAL A 85 0.65 6.99 12.26
N VAL A 86 1.19 8.19 12.18
CA VAL A 86 2.32 8.49 11.30
C VAL A 86 3.61 7.85 11.85
N GLU A 87 4.22 6.93 11.11
CA GLU A 87 5.50 6.31 11.49
C GLU A 87 6.71 6.93 10.79
N PHE A 88 6.50 7.57 9.65
CA PHE A 88 7.52 8.38 8.97
C PHE A 88 6.89 9.47 8.11
N ASP A 89 7.62 10.58 7.96
CA ASP A 89 7.26 11.70 7.09
C ASP A 89 8.54 12.37 6.60
N THR A 90 8.69 12.54 5.28
CA THR A 90 9.93 13.04 4.69
C THR A 90 10.05 14.56 4.72
N ALA A 91 8.93 15.28 4.86
CA ALA A 91 8.88 16.73 4.90
C ALA A 91 8.80 17.28 6.33
N ASN A 92 8.19 16.54 7.25
CA ASN A 92 7.96 17.02 8.62
C ASN A 92 8.11 15.90 9.65
N SER A 93 9.30 15.76 10.22
CA SER A 93 9.62 14.76 11.24
C SER A 93 8.77 14.87 12.52
N GLU A 94 8.24 16.08 12.84
CA GLU A 94 7.40 16.31 14.02
C GLU A 94 6.03 15.62 13.92
N ARG A 95 5.61 15.25 12.72
CA ARG A 95 4.39 14.44 12.54
C ARG A 95 4.55 13.00 12.99
N VAL A 96 5.77 12.49 13.08
CA VAL A 96 6.03 11.10 13.50
C VAL A 96 5.55 10.88 14.93
N GLY A 97 4.68 9.88 15.11
CA GLY A 97 3.99 9.56 16.35
C GLY A 97 2.63 10.24 16.51
N ASN A 98 2.26 11.19 15.64
CA ASN A 98 0.95 11.82 15.70
C ASN A 98 -0.13 10.90 15.13
N VAL A 99 -1.33 11.04 15.69
CA VAL A 99 -2.56 10.44 15.19
C VAL A 99 -3.28 11.49 14.36
N VAL A 100 -3.63 11.15 13.13
CA VAL A 100 -4.35 12.02 12.19
C VAL A 100 -5.65 11.32 11.82
N THR A 101 -6.78 12.05 11.91
CA THR A 101 -8.10 11.51 11.54
C THR A 101 -8.73 12.43 10.50
N PHE A 102 -9.26 11.84 9.42
CA PHE A 102 -9.89 12.56 8.32
C PHE A 102 -10.97 11.72 7.64
N GLU A 103 -11.90 12.38 6.97
CA GLU A 103 -12.95 11.72 6.23
C GLU A 103 -12.44 11.21 4.88
N VAL A 104 -12.85 9.99 4.49
CA VAL A 104 -12.60 9.42 3.17
C VAL A 104 -13.90 8.94 2.54
N THR A 105 -13.99 9.09 1.23
CA THR A 105 -15.04 8.45 0.44
C THR A 105 -14.39 7.43 -0.48
N ILE A 106 -14.81 6.17 -0.39
CA ILE A 106 -14.25 5.07 -1.16
C ILE A 106 -15.35 4.46 -2.02
N THR A 107 -15.06 4.31 -3.31
CA THR A 107 -15.85 3.52 -4.27
C THR A 107 -14.97 2.42 -4.86
N ASN A 108 -15.50 1.59 -5.76
CA ASN A 108 -14.69 0.52 -6.38
C ASN A 108 -13.45 1.05 -7.09
N ASP A 109 -13.55 2.22 -7.69
CA ASP A 109 -12.54 2.79 -8.58
C ASP A 109 -12.00 4.17 -8.14
N LYS A 110 -12.55 4.76 -7.05
CA LYS A 110 -12.14 6.07 -6.55
C LYS A 110 -12.02 6.11 -5.05
N LEU A 111 -10.99 6.83 -4.57
CA LEU A 111 -10.79 7.22 -3.18
C LEU A 111 -10.63 8.73 -3.14
N SER A 112 -11.42 9.41 -2.30
CA SER A 112 -11.39 10.87 -2.18
C SER A 112 -11.21 11.27 -0.73
N ILE A 113 -10.44 12.33 -0.50
CA ILE A 113 -10.25 12.98 0.80
C ILE A 113 -10.80 14.41 0.65
N PRO A 114 -12.06 14.67 1.04
CA PRO A 114 -12.74 15.94 0.73
C PRO A 114 -12.02 17.17 1.28
N GLU A 115 -11.45 17.09 2.49
CA GLU A 115 -10.77 18.21 3.15
C GLU A 115 -9.56 18.74 2.38
N SER A 116 -8.88 17.88 1.62
CA SER A 116 -7.69 18.24 0.83
C SER A 116 -7.94 18.32 -0.67
N ASP A 117 -9.19 18.07 -1.12
CA ASP A 117 -9.55 17.95 -2.53
C ASP A 117 -8.70 16.90 -3.29
N TRP A 118 -8.36 15.82 -2.59
CA TRP A 118 -7.58 14.74 -3.18
C TRP A 118 -8.49 13.66 -3.75
N HIS A 119 -8.28 13.35 -5.02
CA HIS A 119 -9.04 12.34 -5.74
C HIS A 119 -8.08 11.34 -6.37
N PHE A 120 -8.17 10.10 -5.93
CA PHE A 120 -7.36 8.98 -6.44
C PHE A 120 -8.21 8.05 -7.28
N SER A 121 -7.62 7.48 -8.30
CA SER A 121 -8.13 6.35 -9.06
C SER A 121 -7.48 5.07 -8.62
N ARG A 122 -8.23 3.96 -8.59
CA ARG A 122 -7.70 2.65 -8.20
C ARG A 122 -6.75 2.12 -9.27
N ILE A 123 -5.60 1.64 -8.86
CA ILE A 123 -4.65 0.90 -9.69
C ILE A 123 -4.96 -0.60 -9.60
N ASP A 124 -5.08 -1.12 -8.37
CA ASP A 124 -5.42 -2.50 -8.07
C ASP A 124 -6.12 -2.61 -6.70
N ASP A 125 -6.77 -3.73 -6.44
CA ASP A 125 -7.48 -4.02 -5.19
C ASP A 125 -6.68 -4.91 -4.22
N GLY A 126 -5.37 -5.05 -4.48
CA GLY A 126 -4.49 -5.96 -3.75
C GLY A 126 -4.39 -7.36 -4.36
N ASN A 127 -5.14 -7.65 -5.44
CA ASN A 127 -5.11 -8.93 -6.14
C ASN A 127 -4.64 -8.78 -7.61
N PRO A 128 -4.05 -9.83 -8.21
CA PRO A 128 -3.43 -10.98 -7.54
C PRO A 128 -2.11 -10.59 -6.87
N GLY A 129 -1.70 -11.30 -5.84
CA GLY A 129 -0.40 -11.03 -5.25
C GLY A 129 -0.07 -11.98 -4.08
N ASP A 130 0.84 -12.93 -4.29
CA ASP A 130 1.36 -13.79 -3.22
C ASP A 130 2.10 -13.00 -2.15
N LEU A 131 2.59 -11.79 -2.51
CA LEU A 131 3.39 -10.92 -1.66
C LEU A 131 2.65 -9.66 -1.19
N ASN A 132 1.35 -9.50 -1.51
CA ASN A 132 0.62 -8.34 -1.02
C ASN A 132 0.71 -8.26 0.52
N GLY A 133 0.84 -7.05 1.07
CA GLY A 133 0.99 -6.84 2.49
C GLY A 133 2.17 -5.93 2.85
N ALA A 134 2.40 -5.79 4.15
CA ALA A 134 3.52 -5.04 4.70
C ALA A 134 4.53 -5.99 5.36
N TRP A 135 5.74 -6.02 4.84
CA TRP A 135 6.81 -6.93 5.22
C TRP A 135 7.94 -6.18 5.91
N LEU A 136 8.22 -6.52 7.16
CA LEU A 136 9.38 -6.01 7.88
C LEU A 136 10.62 -6.86 7.58
N MET A 137 11.74 -6.20 7.30
CA MET A 137 13.01 -6.88 7.11
C MET A 137 13.48 -7.50 8.43
N SER A 138 13.30 -8.81 8.59
CA SER A 138 13.67 -9.61 9.76
C SER A 138 15.08 -10.18 9.72
N GLY A 139 15.78 -10.07 8.58
CA GLY A 139 17.13 -10.59 8.44
C GLY A 139 17.70 -10.48 7.02
N ARG A 140 18.85 -11.06 6.83
CA ARG A 140 19.51 -11.22 5.52
C ARG A 140 20.42 -12.43 5.55
N TYR A 141 20.69 -12.99 4.38
CA TYR A 141 21.77 -13.95 4.20
C TYR A 141 23.08 -13.22 3.89
N ARG A 142 24.15 -13.59 4.56
CA ARG A 142 25.50 -13.10 4.27
C ARG A 142 26.46 -14.28 4.39
N ASN A 143 27.25 -14.53 3.36
CA ASN A 143 28.19 -15.66 3.28
C ASN A 143 27.53 -17.01 3.60
N GLY A 144 26.27 -17.23 3.14
CA GLY A 144 25.51 -18.44 3.39
C GLY A 144 24.85 -18.53 4.78
N GLU A 145 25.10 -17.58 5.68
CA GLU A 145 24.54 -17.58 7.03
C GLU A 145 23.36 -16.60 7.15
N LYS A 146 22.27 -17.04 7.79
CA LYS A 146 21.11 -16.19 8.12
C LYS A 146 21.45 -15.30 9.31
N GLN A 147 21.55 -14.00 9.07
CA GLN A 147 21.63 -12.98 10.12
C GLN A 147 20.25 -12.45 10.44
N THR A 148 19.79 -12.66 11.66
CA THR A 148 18.49 -12.19 12.13
C THR A 148 18.55 -10.76 12.64
N ARG A 149 17.41 -10.07 12.59
CA ARG A 149 17.23 -8.71 13.06
C ARG A 149 15.96 -8.63 13.88
N ASN A 150 16.02 -7.98 15.05
CA ASN A 150 14.83 -7.69 15.82
C ASN A 150 13.99 -6.62 15.08
N THR A 151 12.73 -6.96 14.77
CA THR A 151 11.76 -6.10 14.08
C THR A 151 11.02 -5.14 15.02
N ASP A 152 11.10 -5.33 16.35
CA ASP A 152 10.46 -4.44 17.34
C ASP A 152 11.26 -3.16 17.61
N ARG A 153 12.45 -3.06 17.01
CA ARG A 153 13.28 -1.85 17.14
C ARG A 153 12.64 -0.66 16.42
N PRO A 154 12.85 0.57 16.92
CA PRO A 154 12.40 1.79 16.26
C PRO A 154 12.90 1.93 14.81
N ARG A 155 14.15 1.49 14.56
CA ARG A 155 14.75 1.44 13.21
C ARG A 155 14.15 0.29 12.40
N LYS A 156 13.33 0.64 11.43
CA LYS A 156 12.63 -0.30 10.55
C LYS A 156 13.12 -0.21 9.10
N THR A 157 13.03 -1.31 8.40
CA THR A 157 13.07 -1.38 6.93
C THR A 157 11.91 -2.25 6.53
N MET A 158 11.02 -1.69 5.75
CA MET A 158 9.76 -2.30 5.36
C MET A 158 9.64 -2.32 3.85
N LYS A 159 8.89 -3.27 3.32
CA LYS A 159 8.38 -3.24 1.96
C LYS A 159 6.86 -3.45 2.04
N ILE A 160 6.10 -2.50 1.50
CA ILE A 160 4.65 -2.60 1.35
C ILE A 160 4.33 -2.90 -0.11
N LEU A 161 3.42 -3.86 -0.34
CA LEU A 161 3.01 -4.30 -1.67
C LEU A 161 1.49 -4.37 -1.75
N SER A 162 0.94 -3.93 -2.90
CA SER A 162 -0.42 -4.25 -3.33
C SER A 162 -0.41 -5.41 -4.32
N GLY A 163 -1.39 -5.52 -5.21
CA GLY A 163 -1.38 -6.54 -6.28
C GLY A 163 -0.29 -6.32 -7.34
N THR A 164 0.06 -5.05 -7.63
CA THR A 164 0.97 -4.69 -8.71
C THR A 164 2.02 -3.64 -8.34
N ARG A 165 1.87 -2.99 -7.18
CA ARG A 165 2.72 -1.88 -6.75
C ARG A 165 3.52 -2.27 -5.53
N PHE A 166 4.74 -1.73 -5.40
CA PHE A 166 5.54 -1.85 -4.19
C PHE A 166 6.17 -0.53 -3.81
N GLN A 167 6.45 -0.40 -2.52
CA GLN A 167 7.34 0.64 -1.98
C GLN A 167 8.17 0.02 -0.85
N TRP A 168 9.49 0.18 -0.89
CA TRP A 168 10.34 -0.07 0.26
C TRP A 168 10.61 1.23 1.01
N ILE A 169 10.66 1.17 2.33
CA ILE A 169 10.86 2.32 3.20
C ILE A 169 11.83 1.95 4.32
N ALA A 170 12.76 2.85 4.62
CA ALA A 170 13.65 2.74 5.77
C ALA A 170 13.52 3.99 6.62
N PHE A 171 13.19 3.81 7.91
CA PHE A 171 12.92 4.91 8.85
C PHE A 171 13.25 4.50 10.30
N ASP A 172 13.22 5.47 11.22
CA ASP A 172 13.43 5.29 12.65
C ASP A 172 12.37 6.12 13.40
N THR A 173 11.46 5.44 14.09
CA THR A 173 10.32 6.09 14.76
C THR A 173 10.73 6.83 16.04
N GLU A 174 11.77 6.40 16.74
CA GLU A 174 12.28 7.05 17.95
C GLU A 174 13.05 8.33 17.61
N LYS A 175 13.92 8.25 16.61
CA LYS A 175 14.71 9.39 16.12
C LYS A 175 13.92 10.29 15.19
N LYS A 176 12.71 9.88 14.79
CA LYS A 176 11.88 10.55 13.79
C LYS A 176 12.62 10.79 12.47
N GLU A 177 13.46 9.85 12.07
CA GLU A 177 14.34 9.99 10.91
C GLU A 177 13.89 9.14 9.73
N PHE A 178 13.65 9.77 8.60
CA PHE A 178 13.55 9.08 7.32
C PHE A 178 14.96 8.72 6.81
N LYS A 179 15.12 7.50 6.28
CA LYS A 179 16.40 7.00 5.80
C LYS A 179 16.45 6.75 4.29
N GLY A 180 15.29 6.51 3.67
CA GLY A 180 15.20 6.31 2.23
C GLY A 180 13.98 5.50 1.84
N THR A 181 13.57 5.68 0.58
CA THR A 181 12.49 4.93 -0.06
C THR A 181 12.75 4.76 -1.55
N GLY A 182 12.06 3.83 -2.15
CA GLY A 182 11.95 3.63 -3.58
C GLY A 182 10.78 2.70 -3.86
N GLY A 183 10.27 2.75 -5.06
CA GLY A 183 9.11 1.96 -5.41
C GLY A 183 8.81 1.95 -6.90
N GLY A 184 7.74 1.28 -7.25
CA GLY A 184 7.34 1.11 -8.64
C GLY A 184 6.35 -0.04 -8.80
N THR A 185 6.46 -0.75 -9.92
CA THR A 185 5.66 -1.93 -10.20
C THR A 185 6.45 -3.21 -9.91
N TYR A 186 5.72 -4.29 -9.64
CA TYR A 186 6.32 -5.62 -9.51
C TYR A 186 5.43 -6.71 -10.11
N THR A 187 6.06 -7.86 -10.32
CA THR A 187 5.37 -9.11 -10.69
C THR A 187 5.97 -10.28 -9.93
N THR A 188 5.15 -11.32 -9.72
CA THR A 188 5.56 -12.61 -9.16
C THR A 188 5.17 -13.71 -10.15
N ILE A 189 6.13 -14.21 -10.92
CA ILE A 189 5.90 -15.22 -11.96
C ILE A 189 6.97 -16.31 -11.81
N ASP A 190 6.57 -17.56 -11.74
CA ASP A 190 7.46 -18.74 -11.71
C ASP A 190 8.56 -18.66 -10.64
N GLY A 191 8.21 -18.20 -9.42
CA GLY A 191 9.16 -18.04 -8.32
C GLY A 191 10.12 -16.85 -8.47
N LYS A 192 9.89 -15.99 -9.46
CA LYS A 192 10.62 -14.76 -9.69
C LYS A 192 9.81 -13.57 -9.19
N TYR A 193 10.45 -12.73 -8.38
CA TYR A 193 9.97 -11.42 -8.00
C TYR A 193 10.75 -10.38 -8.80
N SER A 194 10.06 -9.68 -9.68
CA SER A 194 10.66 -8.68 -10.57
C SER A 194 10.13 -7.31 -10.26
N GLU A 195 11.01 -6.33 -10.05
CA GLU A 195 10.70 -4.93 -9.79
C GLU A 195 11.04 -4.05 -10.99
N LYS A 196 10.20 -3.08 -11.30
CA LYS A 196 10.53 -1.94 -12.15
C LYS A 196 10.49 -0.67 -11.30
N ILE A 197 11.63 -0.01 -11.15
CA ILE A 197 11.78 1.18 -10.30
C ILE A 197 11.18 2.41 -11.00
N GLU A 198 10.24 3.08 -10.38
CA GLU A 198 9.62 4.31 -10.88
C GLU A 198 10.09 5.55 -10.13
N PHE A 199 10.52 5.40 -8.88
CA PHE A 199 11.14 6.47 -8.10
C PHE A 199 12.15 5.90 -7.09
N PHE A 200 13.16 6.72 -6.73
CA PHE A 200 14.16 6.34 -5.75
C PHE A 200 14.75 7.57 -5.06
N SER A 201 14.53 7.72 -3.74
CA SER A 201 14.79 8.96 -3.00
C SER A 201 16.27 9.35 -2.86
N ARG A 202 17.21 8.39 -3.05
CA ARG A 202 18.65 8.63 -2.85
C ARG A 202 19.43 8.77 -4.15
N ASP A 203 18.92 8.23 -5.24
CA ASP A 203 19.66 8.13 -6.49
C ASP A 203 18.67 7.97 -7.66
N ASN A 204 18.38 9.09 -8.33
CA ASN A 204 17.42 9.11 -9.43
C ASN A 204 17.89 8.30 -10.66
N SER A 205 19.19 7.96 -10.76
CA SER A 205 19.70 7.10 -11.84
C SER A 205 19.15 5.67 -11.80
N ARG A 206 18.55 5.27 -10.67
CA ARG A 206 17.87 3.97 -10.51
C ARG A 206 16.49 3.90 -11.14
N VAL A 207 15.91 5.04 -11.49
CA VAL A 207 14.60 5.09 -12.17
C VAL A 207 14.71 4.39 -13.53
N GLY A 208 13.74 3.51 -13.80
CA GLY A 208 13.71 2.69 -15.01
C GLY A 208 14.47 1.36 -14.90
N MET A 209 15.25 1.13 -13.83
CA MET A 209 15.93 -0.16 -13.63
C MET A 209 14.91 -1.28 -13.37
N ASN A 210 15.23 -2.45 -13.92
CA ASN A 210 14.54 -3.69 -13.60
C ASN A 210 15.45 -4.53 -12.69
N LEU A 211 14.89 -5.05 -11.61
CA LEU A 211 15.57 -5.92 -10.66
C LEU A 211 14.83 -7.24 -10.59
N GLU A 212 15.55 -8.36 -10.60
CA GLU A 212 14.96 -9.70 -10.50
C GLU A 212 15.55 -10.45 -9.32
N PHE A 213 14.68 -11.12 -8.57
CA PHE A 213 15.03 -11.89 -7.38
C PHE A 213 14.33 -13.25 -7.46
N ASN A 214 15.01 -14.29 -6.99
CA ASN A 214 14.30 -15.52 -6.62
C ASN A 214 13.61 -15.29 -5.29
N TYR A 215 12.35 -15.71 -5.15
CA TYR A 215 11.65 -15.60 -3.88
C TYR A 215 10.98 -16.92 -3.51
N ASN A 216 10.78 -17.08 -2.21
CA ASN A 216 10.01 -18.16 -1.63
C ASN A 216 9.30 -17.64 -0.38
N ILE A 217 8.16 -18.24 -0.06
CA ILE A 217 7.45 -18.00 1.20
C ILE A 217 7.56 -19.28 2.03
N GLU A 218 8.25 -19.16 3.17
CA GLU A 218 8.45 -20.29 4.08
C GLU A 218 7.95 -19.91 5.48
N LYS A 219 6.95 -20.65 5.99
CA LYS A 219 6.39 -20.44 7.33
C LYS A 219 5.95 -19.00 7.63
N GLY A 220 5.49 -18.28 6.59
CA GLY A 220 5.07 -16.88 6.69
C GLY A 220 6.22 -15.87 6.53
N ASP A 221 7.46 -16.30 6.37
CA ASP A 221 8.58 -15.43 6.03
C ASP A 221 8.73 -15.33 4.51
N TRP A 222 8.86 -14.11 4.01
CA TRP A 222 9.28 -13.86 2.62
C TRP A 222 10.79 -13.90 2.52
N ILE A 223 11.32 -14.88 1.81
CA ILE A 223 12.74 -15.04 1.51
C ILE A 223 12.98 -14.53 0.09
N CYS A 224 13.79 -13.48 -0.04
CA CYS A 224 14.12 -12.85 -1.31
C CYS A 224 15.64 -12.88 -1.50
N LEU A 225 16.09 -13.59 -2.53
CA LEU A 225 17.52 -13.74 -2.84
C LEU A 225 17.82 -12.96 -4.12
N LEU A 226 18.65 -11.93 -4.02
CA LEU A 226 19.14 -11.22 -5.19
C LEU A 226 19.93 -12.19 -6.07
N TYR A 227 19.54 -12.34 -7.31
CA TYR A 227 20.32 -13.04 -8.33
C TYR A 227 21.42 -12.07 -8.79
N THR A 228 22.48 -11.91 -8.01
CA THR A 228 23.67 -11.24 -8.47
C THR A 228 24.48 -12.28 -9.24
N SER A 229 24.62 -12.12 -10.55
CA SER A 229 25.87 -12.52 -11.20
C SER A 229 26.98 -11.89 -10.37
N PRO A 230 28.05 -12.62 -10.00
CA PRO A 230 29.13 -12.06 -9.19
C PRO A 230 29.57 -10.76 -9.84
N SER A 231 29.53 -9.68 -9.05
CA SER A 231 30.10 -8.40 -9.49
C SER A 231 31.55 -8.64 -9.85
N PRO A 232 32.10 -8.04 -10.93
CA PRO A 232 33.53 -8.17 -11.25
C PRO A 232 34.47 -7.80 -10.09
N ARG A 233 33.96 -7.09 -9.06
CA ARG A 233 34.72 -6.77 -7.83
C ARG A 233 34.82 -7.92 -6.82
N ASP A 234 33.98 -8.95 -6.94
CA ASP A 234 33.99 -10.09 -6.03
C ASP A 234 34.82 -11.26 -6.58
N ALA A 235 35.35 -11.13 -7.80
CA ALA A 235 36.21 -12.09 -8.46
C ALA A 235 37.71 -11.82 -8.22
N GLU A 236 38.07 -10.74 -7.52
CA GLU A 236 39.46 -10.38 -7.18
C GLU A 236 39.73 -10.37 -5.67
N SER A 237 39.44 -11.50 -4.99
CA SER A 237 39.92 -11.70 -3.60
C SER A 237 40.19 -13.16 -3.32
#